data_44e13d0f025da4a932a79035c777480f
#
_entry.id   44e13d0f025da4a932a79035c777480f
#
_cell.length_a   1.000
_cell.length_b   1.000
_cell.length_c   1.000
_cell.angle_alpha   90.00
_cell.angle_beta   90.00
_cell.angle_gamma   90.00
#
_symmetry.space_group_name_H-M   'P 1'
#
loop_
_entity.id
_entity.type
_entity.pdbx_description
1 polymer ?
#
loop_
_entity_poly.entity_id
_entity_poly.type
_entity_poly.pdbx_seq_one_letter_code
_entity_poly.pdbx_strand_id
1 'polypeptide(L)'
;VFQKQIRELNDRATSLTADDAARIRALEYEVSRIDALQEMRKEFLPTDIQVVLTHSPLTREYVADLISWGGKEDPNSMRHASLLMAGHYNGGQWRLPFAGPVYVPELGWFPEDSLVEGLSYLEGIPQYISPGLGADPHYEYQPGRVFNPPVMTRIVLTRRAN
;
A
#
# COMPACT_ATOMS: atom_id res chain seq x y z
N VAL A 1 16.83 -1.67 -11.98
CA VAL A 1 17.58 -0.98 -10.91
C VAL A 1 18.43 -2.00 -10.16
N PHE A 2 17.84 -3.02 -9.51
CA PHE A 2 18.55 -4.00 -8.66
C PHE A 2 19.62 -4.80 -9.40
N GLN A 3 19.33 -5.30 -10.60
CA GLN A 3 20.33 -6.03 -11.40
C GLN A 3 21.56 -5.18 -11.76
N LYS A 4 21.39 -3.87 -11.95
CA LYS A 4 22.50 -2.95 -12.15
C LYS A 4 23.35 -2.83 -10.89
N GLN A 5 22.74 -2.71 -9.73
CA GLN A 5 23.44 -2.65 -8.45
C GLN A 5 24.21 -3.95 -8.14
N ILE A 6 23.63 -5.11 -8.45
CA ILE A 6 24.31 -6.40 -8.32
C ILE A 6 25.56 -6.46 -9.21
N ARG A 7 25.46 -6.01 -10.47
CA ARG A 7 26.61 -5.96 -11.39
C ARG A 7 27.71 -5.02 -10.87
N GLU A 8 27.35 -3.82 -10.44
CA GLU A 8 28.31 -2.83 -9.91
C GLU A 8 29.03 -3.35 -8.66
N LEU A 9 28.36 -4.13 -7.81
CA LEU A 9 28.99 -4.76 -6.64
C LEU A 9 29.91 -5.91 -7.08
N ASN A 10 29.50 -6.75 -8.03
CA ASN A 10 30.30 -7.83 -8.53
C ASN A 10 31.56 -7.33 -9.31
N ASP A 11 31.43 -6.23 -10.04
CA ASP A 11 32.55 -5.64 -10.82
C ASP A 11 33.62 -5.00 -9.89
N ARG A 12 33.27 -4.65 -8.65
CA ARG A 12 34.22 -4.21 -7.62
C ARG A 12 34.98 -5.37 -6.94
N ALA A 13 34.70 -6.60 -7.34
CA ALA A 13 35.07 -7.82 -6.62
C ALA A 13 36.51 -8.29 -6.81
N THR A 14 37.49 -7.44 -6.49
CA THR A 14 38.82 -7.97 -6.12
C THR A 14 38.89 -8.34 -4.62
N SER A 15 37.93 -7.92 -3.80
CA SER A 15 37.70 -8.38 -2.41
C SER A 15 36.30 -8.01 -1.94
N LEU A 16 35.32 -8.89 -2.19
CA LEU A 16 33.99 -8.75 -1.57
C LEU A 16 34.12 -8.90 -0.05
N THR A 17 33.65 -7.90 0.66
CA THR A 17 33.48 -7.99 2.11
C THR A 17 32.27 -8.88 2.45
N ALA A 18 32.20 -9.36 3.70
CA ALA A 18 31.02 -10.10 4.16
C ALA A 18 29.71 -9.26 4.05
N ASP A 19 29.84 -7.96 4.18
CA ASP A 19 28.72 -7.00 4.05
C ASP A 19 28.25 -6.89 2.59
N ASP A 20 29.17 -6.81 1.63
CA ASP A 20 28.84 -6.81 0.20
C ASP A 20 28.13 -8.10 -0.21
N ALA A 21 28.59 -9.24 0.29
CA ALA A 21 27.95 -10.54 0.04
C ALA A 21 26.54 -10.62 0.64
N ALA A 22 26.32 -10.05 1.82
CA ALA A 22 24.99 -9.95 2.42
C ALA A 22 24.06 -9.06 1.59
N ARG A 23 24.58 -7.94 1.11
CA ARG A 23 23.83 -6.99 0.26
C ARG A 23 23.45 -7.59 -1.09
N ILE A 24 24.37 -8.34 -1.72
CA ILE A 24 24.09 -9.06 -2.98
C ILE A 24 22.96 -10.06 -2.77
N ARG A 25 23.02 -10.90 -1.71
CA ARG A 25 21.95 -11.87 -1.41
C ARG A 25 20.58 -11.18 -1.20
N ALA A 26 20.55 -10.04 -0.51
CA ALA A 26 19.33 -9.29 -0.30
C ALA A 26 18.74 -8.78 -1.65
N LEU A 27 19.59 -8.25 -2.53
CA LEU A 27 19.17 -7.79 -3.87
C LEU A 27 18.71 -8.94 -4.76
N GLU A 28 19.39 -10.08 -4.74
CA GLU A 28 18.99 -11.29 -5.47
C GLU A 28 17.63 -11.82 -4.98
N TYR A 29 17.39 -11.78 -3.66
CA TYR A 29 16.08 -12.12 -3.10
C TYR A 29 14.98 -11.18 -3.60
N GLU A 30 15.22 -9.87 -3.62
CA GLU A 30 14.25 -8.91 -4.16
C GLU A 30 13.99 -9.13 -5.66
N VAL A 31 15.02 -9.42 -6.46
CA VAL A 31 14.85 -9.76 -7.88
C VAL A 31 14.00 -11.02 -8.03
N SER A 32 14.28 -12.09 -7.26
CA SER A 32 13.51 -13.33 -7.35
C SER A 32 12.03 -13.14 -6.98
N ARG A 33 11.73 -12.25 -6.03
CA ARG A 33 10.35 -11.88 -5.66
C ARG A 33 9.64 -11.16 -6.80
N ILE A 34 10.33 -10.22 -7.45
CA ILE A 34 9.77 -9.48 -8.60
C ILE A 34 9.49 -10.44 -9.76
N ASP A 35 10.41 -11.34 -10.06
CA ASP A 35 10.24 -12.32 -11.13
C ASP A 35 9.05 -13.26 -10.83
N ALA A 36 8.93 -13.75 -9.59
CA ALA A 36 7.79 -14.56 -9.17
C ALA A 36 6.45 -13.80 -9.31
N LEU A 37 6.42 -12.52 -8.92
CA LEU A 37 5.23 -11.69 -9.10
C LEU A 37 4.89 -11.47 -10.59
N GLN A 38 5.91 -11.30 -11.45
CA GLN A 38 5.69 -11.15 -12.89
C GLN A 38 5.12 -12.43 -13.52
N GLU A 39 5.58 -13.61 -13.07
CA GLU A 39 4.99 -14.89 -13.53
C GLU A 39 3.53 -15.02 -13.10
N MET A 40 3.22 -14.76 -11.83
CA MET A 40 1.84 -14.79 -11.33
C MET A 40 0.92 -13.82 -12.06
N ARG A 41 1.44 -12.64 -12.44
CA ARG A 41 0.69 -11.63 -13.19
C ARG A 41 0.25 -12.10 -14.58
N LYS A 42 0.93 -13.07 -15.19
CA LYS A 42 0.55 -13.61 -16.51
C LYS A 42 -0.77 -14.39 -16.49
N GLU A 43 -1.20 -14.85 -15.31
CA GLU A 43 -2.44 -15.59 -15.12
C GLU A 43 -3.66 -14.67 -14.99
N PHE A 44 -3.47 -13.36 -14.78
CA PHE A 44 -4.57 -12.43 -14.55
C PHE A 44 -5.32 -12.11 -15.84
N LEU A 45 -6.63 -12.09 -15.74
CA LEU A 45 -7.54 -11.72 -16.81
C LEU A 45 -8.19 -10.35 -16.52
N PRO A 46 -8.54 -9.57 -17.54
CA PRO A 46 -9.27 -8.30 -17.36
C PRO A 46 -10.63 -8.46 -16.67
N THR A 47 -11.16 -9.68 -16.67
CA THR A 47 -12.45 -10.04 -16.05
C THR A 47 -12.33 -10.43 -14.58
N ASP A 48 -11.10 -10.54 -14.06
CA ASP A 48 -10.87 -10.89 -12.67
C ASP A 48 -11.21 -9.73 -11.74
N ILE A 49 -11.67 -10.07 -10.54
CA ILE A 49 -11.83 -9.08 -9.47
C ILE A 49 -10.47 -8.85 -8.84
N GLN A 50 -9.83 -7.73 -9.17
CA GLN A 50 -8.50 -7.40 -8.69
C GLN A 50 -8.61 -6.55 -7.42
N VAL A 51 -8.10 -7.09 -6.32
CA VAL A 51 -8.01 -6.39 -5.04
C VAL A 51 -6.54 -6.05 -4.77
N VAL A 52 -6.25 -4.76 -4.66
CA VAL A 52 -4.90 -4.26 -4.38
C VAL A 52 -4.78 -3.99 -2.89
N LEU A 53 -3.79 -4.63 -2.25
CA LEU A 53 -3.49 -4.43 -0.84
C LEU A 53 -2.24 -3.57 -0.70
N THR A 54 -2.34 -2.48 0.04
CA THR A 54 -1.22 -1.59 0.33
C THR A 54 -1.11 -1.34 1.83
N HIS A 55 0.08 -1.06 2.33
CA HIS A 55 0.25 -0.69 3.73
C HIS A 55 -0.38 0.68 3.98
N SER A 56 0.06 1.69 3.25
CA SER A 56 -0.47 3.06 3.33
C SER A 56 -1.49 3.32 2.23
N PRO A 57 -2.48 4.18 2.47
CA PRO A 57 -3.41 4.63 1.44
C PRO A 57 -2.70 5.24 0.24
N LEU A 58 -3.24 4.99 -0.94
CA LEU A 58 -2.72 5.60 -2.16
C LEU A 58 -3.31 7.00 -2.33
N THR A 59 -2.54 7.90 -2.95
CA THR A 59 -3.03 9.22 -3.34
C THR A 59 -3.67 9.19 -4.73
N ARG A 60 -4.52 10.16 -5.01
CA ARG A 60 -5.16 10.30 -6.31
C ARG A 60 -4.14 10.44 -7.44
N GLU A 61 -3.13 11.28 -7.23
CA GLU A 61 -2.07 11.54 -8.20
C GLU A 61 -1.29 10.27 -8.52
N TYR A 62 -0.94 9.49 -7.49
CA TYR A 62 -0.21 8.24 -7.68
C TYR A 62 -1.03 7.20 -8.45
N VAL A 63 -2.32 7.07 -8.14
CA VAL A 63 -3.23 6.17 -8.88
C VAL A 63 -3.39 6.63 -10.34
N ALA A 64 -3.53 7.93 -10.59
CA ALA A 64 -3.61 8.49 -11.95
C ALA A 64 -2.34 8.18 -12.75
N ASP A 65 -1.16 8.33 -12.15
CA ASP A 65 0.13 7.98 -12.75
C ASP A 65 0.20 6.49 -13.10
N LEU A 66 -0.17 5.61 -12.17
CA LEU A 66 -0.17 4.16 -12.42
C LEU A 66 -1.15 3.78 -13.56
N ILE A 67 -2.30 4.44 -13.64
CA ILE A 67 -3.25 4.25 -14.75
C ILE A 67 -2.65 4.73 -16.07
N SER A 68 -1.91 5.84 -16.06
CA SER A 68 -1.29 6.40 -17.27
C SER A 68 -0.13 5.55 -17.78
N TRP A 69 0.66 4.96 -16.89
CA TRP A 69 1.80 4.11 -17.22
C TRP A 69 1.38 2.71 -17.70
N GLY A 70 0.26 2.19 -17.16
CA GLY A 70 -0.28 0.90 -17.56
C GLY A 70 -0.84 0.96 -18.98
N GLY A 71 -0.43 0.02 -19.86
CA GLY A 71 -1.05 -0.15 -21.17
C GLY A 71 -2.55 -0.45 -21.02
N LYS A 72 -3.37 0.00 -21.99
CA LYS A 72 -4.81 -0.28 -21.98
C LYS A 72 -5.13 -1.77 -22.03
N GLU A 73 -4.26 -2.53 -22.70
CA GLU A 73 -4.39 -3.98 -22.89
C GLU A 73 -3.67 -4.79 -21.79
N ASP A 74 -2.96 -4.13 -20.86
CA ASP A 74 -2.32 -4.83 -19.74
C ASP A 74 -3.37 -5.21 -18.69
N PRO A 75 -3.67 -6.52 -18.49
CA PRO A 75 -4.66 -6.97 -17.50
C PRO A 75 -4.26 -6.61 -16.07
N ASN A 76 -2.99 -6.28 -15.84
CA ASN A 76 -2.47 -5.87 -14.54
C ASN A 76 -2.41 -4.35 -14.36
N SER A 77 -2.95 -3.58 -15.30
CA SER A 77 -3.01 -2.14 -15.16
C SER A 77 -3.90 -1.77 -13.97
N MET A 78 -3.50 -0.76 -13.21
CA MET A 78 -4.28 -0.21 -12.09
C MET A 78 -5.72 0.13 -12.50
N ARG A 79 -5.97 0.39 -13.79
CA ARG A 79 -7.31 0.68 -14.32
C ARG A 79 -8.30 -0.49 -14.18
N HIS A 80 -7.81 -1.72 -13.99
CA HIS A 80 -8.62 -2.92 -13.76
C HIS A 80 -8.82 -3.23 -12.27
N ALA A 81 -8.21 -2.45 -11.38
CA ALA A 81 -8.39 -2.63 -9.94
C ALA A 81 -9.86 -2.42 -9.57
N SER A 82 -10.42 -3.41 -8.88
CA SER A 82 -11.82 -3.39 -8.42
C SER A 82 -11.95 -2.78 -7.03
N LEU A 83 -10.89 -2.87 -6.22
CA LEU A 83 -10.84 -2.35 -4.86
C LEU A 83 -9.39 -2.16 -4.43
N LEU A 84 -9.10 -1.02 -3.83
CA LEU A 84 -7.87 -0.75 -3.08
C LEU A 84 -8.15 -0.89 -1.59
N MET A 85 -7.28 -1.56 -0.86
CA MET A 85 -7.41 -1.70 0.59
C MET A 85 -6.11 -1.29 1.26
N ALA A 86 -6.20 -0.40 2.24
CA ALA A 86 -5.07 0.13 2.98
C ALA A 86 -5.39 0.21 4.48
N GLY A 87 -4.36 0.48 5.27
CA GLY A 87 -4.46 0.76 6.70
C GLY A 87 -3.54 1.90 7.09
N HIS A 88 -2.58 1.61 8.00
CA HIS A 88 -1.49 2.46 8.43
C HIS A 88 -1.86 3.57 9.42
N TYR A 89 -2.86 4.40 9.12
CA TYR A 89 -3.16 5.62 9.90
C TYR A 89 -3.89 5.36 11.22
N ASN A 90 -4.22 4.10 11.53
CA ASN A 90 -4.93 3.74 12.76
C ASN A 90 -6.22 4.58 13.01
N GLY A 91 -6.92 4.97 11.93
CA GLY A 91 -8.08 5.86 12.01
C GLY A 91 -7.74 7.26 12.54
N GLY A 92 -6.49 7.72 12.38
CA GLY A 92 -6.00 8.98 12.93
C GLY A 92 -5.70 8.94 14.42
N GLN A 93 -5.55 7.75 15.00
CA GLN A 93 -5.22 7.38 16.37
C GLN A 93 -5.91 8.22 17.47
N TRP A 94 -5.78 9.54 17.43
CA TRP A 94 -6.48 10.49 18.32
C TRP A 94 -7.53 11.26 17.56
N ARG A 95 -8.73 11.20 18.05
CA ARG A 95 -9.89 11.86 17.44
C ARG A 95 -10.58 12.75 18.46
N LEU A 96 -11.19 13.81 18.00
CA LEU A 96 -12.12 14.60 18.78
C LEU A 96 -13.55 14.24 18.38
N PRO A 97 -14.46 14.11 19.35
CA PRO A 97 -15.87 13.96 19.03
C PRO A 97 -16.32 15.11 18.12
N PHE A 98 -16.99 14.78 17.02
CA PHE A 98 -17.52 15.71 16.02
C PHE A 98 -16.50 16.49 15.18
N ALA A 99 -15.19 16.41 15.48
CA ALA A 99 -14.14 17.11 14.73
C ALA A 99 -13.19 16.18 13.95
N GLY A 100 -13.28 14.86 14.20
CA GLY A 100 -12.48 13.87 13.48
C GLY A 100 -11.04 13.72 14.01
N PRO A 101 -10.09 13.25 13.16
CA PRO A 101 -8.72 12.99 13.56
C PRO A 101 -7.97 14.30 13.89
N VAL A 102 -7.11 14.24 14.91
CA VAL A 102 -6.36 15.40 15.37
C VAL A 102 -5.09 15.61 14.58
N TYR A 103 -4.32 14.53 14.39
CA TYR A 103 -3.03 14.59 13.72
C TYR A 103 -2.64 13.23 13.15
N VAL A 104 -2.15 13.26 11.94
CA VAL A 104 -1.51 12.12 11.28
C VAL A 104 -0.19 12.61 10.68
N PRO A 105 0.97 11.98 10.98
CA PRO A 105 2.28 12.48 10.57
C PRO A 105 2.38 12.84 9.08
N GLU A 106 1.82 12.01 8.21
CA GLU A 106 1.88 12.16 6.76
C GLU A 106 0.85 13.16 6.21
N LEU A 107 -0.22 13.45 6.97
CA LEU A 107 -1.33 14.29 6.54
C LEU A 107 -1.39 15.64 7.28
N GLY A 108 -0.68 15.75 8.42
CA GLY A 108 -0.68 16.96 9.25
C GLY A 108 -1.84 17.03 10.25
N TRP A 109 -2.19 18.26 10.63
CA TRP A 109 -3.22 18.55 11.63
C TRP A 109 -4.61 18.53 11.00
N PHE A 110 -5.56 17.90 11.71
CA PHE A 110 -6.99 17.84 11.36
C PHE A 110 -7.23 17.38 9.93
N PRO A 111 -6.67 16.23 9.50
CA PRO A 111 -6.96 15.71 8.16
C PRO A 111 -8.43 15.31 8.05
N GLU A 112 -8.95 15.30 6.82
CA GLU A 112 -10.29 14.82 6.55
C GLU A 112 -10.43 13.34 6.91
N ASP A 113 -11.59 12.94 7.45
CA ASP A 113 -11.90 11.55 7.82
C ASP A 113 -11.67 10.57 6.66
N SER A 114 -12.10 10.95 5.47
CA SER A 114 -11.98 10.16 4.24
C SER A 114 -10.53 9.80 3.85
N LEU A 115 -9.55 10.53 4.39
CA LEU A 115 -8.13 10.27 4.15
C LEU A 115 -7.53 9.28 5.16
N VAL A 116 -8.19 9.03 6.29
CA VAL A 116 -7.66 8.20 7.38
C VAL A 116 -8.46 6.93 7.63
N GLU A 117 -9.73 6.91 7.25
CA GLU A 117 -10.59 5.72 7.36
C GLU A 117 -11.78 5.76 6.40
N GLY A 118 -12.38 4.59 6.17
CA GLY A 118 -13.60 4.46 5.39
C GLY A 118 -13.37 4.27 3.90
N LEU A 119 -14.45 4.49 3.14
CA LEU A 119 -14.49 4.30 1.69
C LEU A 119 -14.38 5.63 0.97
N SER A 120 -13.43 5.74 0.07
CA SER A 120 -13.25 6.86 -0.86
C SER A 120 -13.10 6.36 -2.29
N TYR A 121 -12.98 7.25 -3.25
CA TYR A 121 -12.79 6.91 -4.67
C TYR A 121 -11.61 7.67 -5.25
N LEU A 122 -10.68 6.92 -5.86
CA LEU A 122 -9.51 7.46 -6.57
C LEU A 122 -9.64 7.09 -8.05
N GLU A 123 -9.80 8.07 -8.92
CA GLU A 123 -9.98 7.85 -10.37
C GLU A 123 -11.08 6.82 -10.72
N GLY A 124 -12.15 6.80 -9.92
CA GLY A 124 -13.26 5.86 -10.06
C GLY A 124 -13.06 4.51 -9.38
N ILE A 125 -11.88 4.21 -8.85
CA ILE A 125 -11.57 2.98 -8.14
C ILE A 125 -11.88 3.19 -6.65
N PRO A 126 -12.69 2.32 -6.02
CA PRO A 126 -12.97 2.42 -4.59
C PRO A 126 -11.70 2.10 -3.79
N GLN A 127 -11.37 2.94 -2.81
CA GLN A 127 -10.33 2.71 -1.82
C GLN A 127 -10.96 2.62 -0.44
N TYR A 128 -10.73 1.53 0.26
CA TYR A 128 -11.11 1.37 1.66
C TYR A 128 -9.88 1.48 2.56
N ILE A 129 -9.93 2.39 3.53
CA ILE A 129 -8.89 2.58 4.52
C ILE A 129 -9.40 2.01 5.85
N SER A 130 -8.71 0.99 6.35
CA SER A 130 -9.07 0.35 7.61
C SER A 130 -8.49 1.12 8.79
N PRO A 131 -9.30 1.48 9.80
CA PRO A 131 -8.77 2.03 11.04
C PRO A 131 -8.04 0.98 11.89
N GLY A 132 -8.20 -0.32 11.61
CA GLY A 132 -7.47 -1.40 12.25
C GLY A 132 -7.75 -1.57 13.75
N LEU A 133 -6.97 -2.46 14.38
CA LEU A 133 -7.08 -2.81 15.80
C LEU A 133 -5.93 -2.23 16.65
N GLY A 134 -4.81 -1.92 16.01
CA GLY A 134 -3.58 -1.46 16.66
C GLY A 134 -3.56 0.02 16.98
N ALA A 135 -2.50 0.42 17.68
CA ALA A 135 -2.09 1.81 17.89
C ALA A 135 -0.58 1.88 17.65
N ASP A 136 -0.08 3.05 17.27
CA ASP A 136 1.35 3.23 17.06
C ASP A 136 2.09 3.22 18.41
N PRO A 137 3.05 2.31 18.60
CA PRO A 137 3.80 2.20 19.84
C PRO A 137 4.93 3.23 19.98
N HIS A 138 5.26 3.98 18.94
CA HIS A 138 6.40 4.91 18.93
C HIS A 138 6.24 6.10 19.89
N TYR A 139 5.03 6.29 20.39
CA TYR A 139 4.75 7.38 21.31
C TYR A 139 4.63 6.83 22.75
N GLU A 140 5.74 6.57 23.41
CA GLU A 140 5.80 6.01 24.78
C GLU A 140 4.95 6.75 25.84
N TYR A 141 4.62 8.01 25.58
CA TYR A 141 3.84 8.87 26.49
C TYR A 141 2.38 9.08 26.05
N GLN A 142 1.92 8.39 25.02
CA GLN A 142 0.60 8.63 24.47
C GLN A 142 -0.38 7.51 24.87
N PRO A 143 -1.57 7.85 25.35
CA PRO A 143 -2.61 6.87 25.53
C PRO A 143 -3.02 6.36 24.15
N GLY A 144 -2.66 5.19 23.77
CA GLY A 144 -3.01 4.51 22.53
C GLY A 144 -4.03 5.24 21.64
N ARG A 145 -5.25 4.72 21.53
CA ARG A 145 -6.36 5.37 20.81
C ARG A 145 -7.20 6.23 21.73
N VAL A 146 -7.60 7.43 21.30
CA VAL A 146 -8.49 8.35 22.02
C VAL A 146 -9.71 8.66 21.17
N PHE A 147 -10.91 8.36 21.67
CA PHE A 147 -12.20 8.46 20.96
C PHE A 147 -12.20 7.77 19.60
N ASN A 148 -11.41 6.73 19.46
CA ASN A 148 -11.17 5.99 18.24
C ASN A 148 -11.17 4.49 18.57
N PRO A 149 -12.33 3.83 18.66
CA PRO A 149 -12.39 2.42 19.00
C PRO A 149 -11.71 1.57 17.93
N PRO A 150 -11.06 0.45 18.32
CA PRO A 150 -10.56 -0.53 17.36
C PRO A 150 -11.69 -1.08 16.50
N VAL A 151 -11.46 -1.23 15.21
CA VAL A 151 -12.48 -1.70 14.26
C VAL A 151 -11.95 -2.85 13.43
N MET A 152 -12.75 -3.91 13.34
CA MET A 152 -12.59 -4.98 12.37
C MET A 152 -13.66 -4.83 11.30
N THR A 153 -13.25 -4.67 10.05
CA THR A 153 -14.17 -4.45 8.94
C THR A 153 -14.36 -5.73 8.13
N ARG A 154 -15.62 -6.10 7.88
CA ARG A 154 -15.99 -7.14 6.92
C ARG A 154 -16.43 -6.50 5.62
N ILE A 155 -15.71 -6.77 4.54
CA ILE A 155 -16.08 -6.35 3.19
C ILE A 155 -16.67 -7.55 2.44
N VAL A 156 -17.82 -7.36 1.83
CA VAL A 156 -18.49 -8.37 1.01
C VAL A 156 -18.51 -7.88 -0.43
N LEU A 157 -17.79 -8.58 -1.30
CA LEU A 157 -17.84 -8.33 -2.74
C LEU A 157 -18.98 -9.12 -3.35
N THR A 158 -19.89 -8.44 -4.03
CA THR A 158 -21.03 -9.06 -4.70
C THR A 158 -20.99 -8.75 -6.19
N ARG A 159 -21.35 -9.76 -7.01
CA ARG A 159 -21.52 -9.53 -8.44
C ARG A 159 -22.77 -8.68 -8.64
N ARG A 160 -22.65 -7.58 -9.37
CA ARG A 160 -23.84 -6.80 -9.75
C ARG A 160 -24.67 -7.65 -10.71
N ALA A 161 -25.92 -7.96 -10.34
CA ALA A 161 -26.87 -8.52 -11.30
C ALA A 161 -27.20 -7.42 -12.33
N ASN A 162 -26.96 -7.72 -13.62
CA ASN A 162 -27.40 -6.86 -14.72
C ASN A 162 -28.91 -7.02 -14.90
#